data_52fb794dd4f2f1cc84944680e5378e60
#
_entry.id   52fb794dd4f2f1cc84944680e5378e60
#
_cell.length_a   1.000
_cell.length_b   1.000
_cell.length_c   1.000
_cell.angle_alpha   90.00
_cell.angle_beta   90.00
_cell.angle_gamma   90.00
#
_symmetry.space_group_name_H-M   'P 1'
#
loop_
_entity.id
_entity.type
_entity.pdbx_description
1 polymer ?
#
loop_
_entity_poly.entity_id
_entity_poly.type
_entity_poly.pdbx_seq_one_letter_code
_entity_poly.pdbx_strand_id
1 'polypeptide(L)'
;MSREEVKELLMIVQAYYPNFNPPDKTVTVNAWYEILKDYEAPIVKAALKVFVTSDSQFAPKVGELLAIIRELVPKTAQMTGLEAWGIVRKAISRGNYYAKEDFEKMPESVQKALGNYEQIRVWASDTEYNEGVAQSNFLRSYHTVVERQKRQEAIPEDVKALIGQMQTKLIGEKVNEV
;
A
#
# COMPACT_ATOMS: atom_id res chain seq x y z
N MET A 1 1.07 18.00 -9.37
CA MET A 1 1.98 19.20 -9.35
C MET A 1 2.45 19.58 -10.74
N SER A 2 2.69 20.87 -11.02
CA SER A 2 3.40 21.36 -12.21
C SER A 2 4.93 21.38 -11.98
N ARG A 3 5.71 21.57 -13.06
CA ARG A 3 7.19 21.69 -12.94
C ARG A 3 7.60 22.94 -12.15
N GLU A 4 6.85 24.02 -12.28
CA GLU A 4 7.05 25.26 -11.53
C GLU A 4 6.84 25.04 -10.03
N GLU A 5 5.79 24.33 -9.66
CA GLU A 5 5.52 24.01 -8.25
C GLU A 5 6.58 23.07 -7.66
N VAL A 6 7.11 22.14 -8.45
CA VAL A 6 8.26 21.29 -8.03
C VAL A 6 9.52 22.14 -7.84
N LYS A 7 9.77 23.11 -8.74
CA LYS A 7 10.89 24.03 -8.60
C LYS A 7 10.78 24.86 -7.31
N GLU A 8 9.59 25.39 -7.00
CA GLU A 8 9.34 26.09 -5.73
C GLU A 8 9.57 25.17 -4.52
N LEU A 9 9.07 23.93 -4.58
CA LEU A 9 9.26 22.95 -3.51
C LEU A 9 10.75 22.71 -3.24
N LEU A 10 11.56 22.51 -4.30
CA LEU A 10 13.00 22.30 -4.17
C LEU A 10 13.74 23.54 -3.64
N MET A 11 13.27 24.74 -3.94
CA MET A 11 13.78 25.98 -3.33
C MET A 11 13.49 26.02 -1.82
N ILE A 12 12.29 25.59 -1.41
CA ILE A 12 11.94 25.48 0.02
C ILE A 12 12.81 24.41 0.70
N VAL A 13 13.01 23.25 0.06
CA VAL A 13 13.93 22.22 0.58
C VAL A 13 15.34 22.78 0.78
N GLN A 14 15.86 23.54 -0.19
CA GLN A 14 17.18 24.17 -0.08
C GLN A 14 17.25 25.21 1.03
N ALA A 15 16.14 25.94 1.29
CA ALA A 15 16.08 26.90 2.40
C ALA A 15 16.15 26.21 3.77
N TYR A 16 15.52 25.05 3.95
CA TYR A 16 15.62 24.25 5.17
C TYR A 16 16.95 23.49 5.30
N TYR A 17 17.49 23.05 4.16
CA TYR A 17 18.70 22.24 4.08
C TYR A 17 19.74 22.91 3.16
N PRO A 18 20.57 23.83 3.68
CA PRO A 18 21.52 24.58 2.86
C PRO A 18 22.53 23.72 2.08
N ASN A 19 22.81 22.53 2.60
CA ASN A 19 23.69 21.54 1.96
C ASN A 19 23.02 20.79 0.79
N PHE A 20 21.70 20.95 0.58
CA PHE A 20 21.02 20.40 -0.56
C PHE A 20 21.34 21.21 -1.81
N ASN A 21 22.33 20.76 -2.54
CA ASN A 21 22.79 21.41 -3.77
C ASN A 21 22.97 20.37 -4.87
N PRO A 22 21.89 20.00 -5.59
CA PRO A 22 21.98 19.04 -6.67
C PRO A 22 22.84 19.58 -7.82
N PRO A 23 23.69 18.73 -8.46
CA PRO A 23 24.61 19.15 -9.50
C PRO A 23 23.92 19.70 -10.75
N ASP A 24 22.75 19.17 -11.08
CA ASP A 24 21.89 19.66 -12.16
C ASP A 24 20.47 19.90 -11.64
N LYS A 25 20.10 21.18 -11.54
CA LYS A 25 18.78 21.59 -11.05
C LYS A 25 17.66 21.19 -12.02
N THR A 26 17.91 21.22 -13.33
CA THR A 26 16.90 20.89 -14.34
C THR A 26 16.57 19.40 -14.31
N VAL A 27 17.60 18.57 -14.27
CA VAL A 27 17.44 17.11 -14.14
C VAL A 27 16.71 16.77 -12.83
N THR A 28 17.08 17.42 -11.73
CA THR A 28 16.42 17.21 -10.42
C THR A 28 14.95 17.59 -10.45
N VAL A 29 14.60 18.75 -11.00
CA VAL A 29 13.21 19.18 -11.16
C VAL A 29 12.42 18.18 -11.99
N ASN A 30 12.96 17.73 -13.11
CA ASN A 30 12.28 16.75 -13.97
C ASN A 30 12.10 15.40 -13.27
N ALA A 31 13.11 14.88 -12.60
CA ALA A 31 13.04 13.62 -11.88
C ALA A 31 11.99 13.67 -10.75
N TRP A 32 11.94 14.75 -9.99
CA TRP A 32 10.93 14.94 -8.96
C TRP A 32 9.53 15.14 -9.55
N TYR A 33 9.42 15.89 -10.65
CA TYR A 33 8.16 16.10 -11.35
C TYR A 33 7.54 14.77 -11.81
N GLU A 34 8.31 13.88 -12.44
CA GLU A 34 7.79 12.59 -12.91
C GLU A 34 7.15 11.75 -11.79
N ILE A 35 7.63 11.90 -10.57
CA ILE A 35 7.10 11.20 -9.40
C ILE A 35 5.93 11.95 -8.74
N LEU A 36 5.98 13.29 -8.73
CA LEU A 36 5.03 14.12 -7.99
C LEU A 36 3.88 14.69 -8.84
N LYS A 37 3.90 14.50 -10.17
CA LYS A 37 2.89 15.07 -11.08
C LYS A 37 1.44 14.71 -10.73
N ASP A 38 1.23 13.50 -10.18
CA ASP A 38 -0.10 12.98 -9.82
C ASP A 38 -0.58 13.44 -8.42
N TYR A 39 0.23 14.23 -7.70
CA TYR A 39 -0.08 14.74 -6.38
C TYR A 39 -0.36 16.24 -6.43
N GLU A 40 -1.28 16.72 -5.57
CA GLU A 40 -1.55 18.15 -5.42
C GLU A 40 -0.44 18.83 -4.59
N ALA A 41 -0.04 20.04 -4.99
CA ALA A 41 1.01 20.80 -4.32
C ALA A 41 0.79 21.01 -2.81
N PRO A 42 -0.43 21.30 -2.33
CA PRO A 42 -0.68 21.48 -0.90
C PRO A 42 -0.31 20.26 -0.05
N ILE A 43 -0.63 19.04 -0.53
CA ILE A 43 -0.33 17.82 0.25
C ILE A 43 1.17 17.53 0.27
N VAL A 44 1.88 17.78 -0.84
CA VAL A 44 3.34 17.60 -0.90
C VAL A 44 4.04 18.61 0.00
N LYS A 45 3.58 19.88 0.00
CA LYS A 45 4.09 20.91 0.92
C LYS A 45 3.79 20.56 2.38
N ALA A 46 2.64 19.96 2.69
CA ALA A 46 2.31 19.48 4.03
C ALA A 46 3.25 18.34 4.45
N ALA A 47 3.50 17.38 3.57
CA ALA A 47 4.45 16.30 3.82
C ALA A 47 5.88 16.81 4.09
N LEU A 48 6.32 17.84 3.33
CA LEU A 48 7.61 18.47 3.59
C LEU A 48 7.65 19.12 4.99
N LYS A 49 6.57 19.78 5.42
CA LYS A 49 6.50 20.37 6.78
C LYS A 49 6.63 19.27 7.85
N VAL A 50 5.91 18.16 7.70
CA VAL A 50 6.02 17.01 8.62
C VAL A 50 7.44 16.46 8.63
N PHE A 51 8.06 16.29 7.46
CA PHE A 51 9.44 15.81 7.37
C PHE A 51 10.43 16.72 8.10
N VAL A 52 10.34 18.04 7.88
CA VAL A 52 11.24 19.02 8.51
C VAL A 52 11.10 18.99 10.04
N THR A 53 9.93 18.69 10.59
CA THR A 53 9.71 18.58 12.04
C THR A 53 10.22 17.28 12.65
N SER A 54 10.65 16.30 11.85
CA SER A 54 11.17 14.99 12.30
C SER A 54 12.66 14.99 12.66
N ASP A 55 13.30 16.16 12.78
CA ASP A 55 14.72 16.34 13.16
C ASP A 55 15.71 15.62 12.22
N SER A 56 15.40 15.54 10.94
CA SER A 56 16.32 14.97 9.95
C SER A 56 17.45 15.97 9.59
N GLN A 57 18.70 15.50 9.66
CA GLN A 57 19.86 16.30 9.26
C GLN A 57 20.01 16.47 7.74
N PHE A 58 19.35 15.61 6.95
CA PHE A 58 19.46 15.57 5.50
C PHE A 58 18.15 15.97 4.84
N ALA A 59 18.25 16.58 3.66
CA ALA A 59 17.11 16.88 2.82
C ALA A 59 16.34 15.59 2.45
N PRO A 60 15.00 15.65 2.36
CA PRO A 60 14.20 14.49 2.03
C PRO A 60 14.51 13.96 0.63
N LYS A 61 14.51 12.64 0.50
CA LYS A 61 14.33 11.99 -0.80
C LYS A 61 12.86 12.07 -1.18
N VAL A 62 12.57 12.11 -2.48
CA VAL A 62 11.16 12.15 -2.95
C VAL A 62 10.33 10.99 -2.40
N GLY A 63 10.92 9.79 -2.25
CA GLY A 63 10.26 8.62 -1.67
C GLY A 63 9.84 8.77 -0.21
N GLU A 64 10.60 9.55 0.59
CA GLU A 64 10.27 9.84 1.99
C GLU A 64 9.05 10.76 2.08
N LEU A 65 8.96 11.78 1.20
CA LEU A 65 7.76 12.61 1.12
C LEU A 65 6.53 11.78 0.70
N LEU A 66 6.68 10.85 -0.24
CA LEU A 66 5.58 9.96 -0.63
C LEU A 66 5.14 9.04 0.51
N ALA A 67 6.06 8.56 1.36
CA ALA A 67 5.69 7.78 2.53
C ALA A 67 4.82 8.60 3.49
N ILE A 68 5.21 9.84 3.77
CA ILE A 68 4.43 10.76 4.62
C ILE A 68 3.07 11.09 3.98
N ILE A 69 3.02 11.35 2.66
CA ILE A 69 1.74 11.61 1.97
C ILE A 69 0.76 10.44 2.15
N ARG A 70 1.24 9.19 2.07
CA ARG A 70 0.41 8.00 2.27
C ARG A 70 -0.11 7.88 3.70
N GLU A 71 0.64 8.38 4.69
CA GLU A 71 0.20 8.44 6.09
C GLU A 71 -0.82 9.56 6.30
N LEU A 72 -0.62 10.75 5.68
CA LEU A 72 -1.51 11.89 5.81
C LEU A 72 -2.85 11.68 5.09
N VAL A 73 -2.84 10.99 3.94
CA VAL A 73 -4.02 10.72 3.13
C VAL A 73 -4.11 9.22 2.85
N PRO A 74 -4.49 8.41 3.82
CA PRO A 74 -4.71 6.99 3.59
C PRO A 74 -5.85 6.82 2.57
N LYS A 75 -5.57 6.18 1.44
CA LYS A 75 -6.57 5.91 0.38
C LYS A 75 -7.73 5.06 0.89
N THR A 76 -7.52 4.28 1.94
CA THR A 76 -8.52 3.47 2.64
C THR A 76 -8.15 3.39 4.11
N ALA A 77 -9.12 3.55 5.01
CA ALA A 77 -8.93 3.22 6.43
C ALA A 77 -8.54 1.73 6.51
N GLN A 78 -7.26 1.46 6.67
CA GLN A 78 -6.76 0.10 6.75
C GLN A 78 -7.19 -0.49 8.08
N MET A 79 -7.96 -1.58 8.01
CA MET A 79 -8.35 -2.37 9.16
C MET A 79 -7.11 -2.95 9.84
N THR A 80 -7.05 -2.88 11.15
CA THR A 80 -5.98 -3.54 11.91
C THR A 80 -6.09 -5.06 11.81
N GLY A 81 -5.00 -5.78 12.05
CA GLY A 81 -5.03 -7.24 12.06
C GLY A 81 -6.01 -7.82 13.06
N LEU A 82 -6.17 -7.17 14.23
CA LEU A 82 -7.12 -7.62 15.27
C LEU A 82 -8.57 -7.38 14.87
N GLU A 83 -8.88 -6.27 14.21
CA GLU A 83 -10.23 -6.02 13.66
C GLU A 83 -10.56 -7.05 12.56
N ALA A 84 -9.59 -7.33 11.68
CA ALA A 84 -9.72 -8.35 10.65
C ALA A 84 -9.95 -9.75 11.26
N TRP A 85 -9.20 -10.10 12.31
CA TRP A 85 -9.43 -11.33 13.07
C TRP A 85 -10.81 -11.37 13.71
N GLY A 86 -11.30 -10.27 14.25
CA GLY A 86 -12.65 -10.16 14.82
C GLY A 86 -13.75 -10.58 13.85
N ILE A 87 -13.60 -10.24 12.55
CA ILE A 87 -14.54 -10.66 11.50
C ILE A 87 -14.47 -12.18 11.30
N VAL A 88 -13.26 -12.73 11.17
CA VAL A 88 -13.06 -14.18 11.00
C VAL A 88 -13.59 -14.96 12.20
N ARG A 89 -13.26 -14.53 13.41
CA ARG A 89 -13.73 -15.13 14.66
C ARG A 89 -15.27 -15.17 14.74
N LYS A 90 -15.93 -14.09 14.33
CA LYS A 90 -17.39 -14.03 14.26
C LYS A 90 -17.95 -15.07 13.27
N ALA A 91 -17.32 -15.25 12.13
CA ALA A 91 -17.73 -16.26 11.16
C ALA A 91 -17.53 -17.69 11.70
N ILE A 92 -16.43 -17.97 12.38
CA ILE A 92 -16.17 -19.26 13.03
C ILE A 92 -17.29 -19.56 14.06
N SER A 93 -17.66 -18.58 14.89
CA SER A 93 -18.69 -18.74 15.93
C SER A 93 -20.12 -18.98 15.38
N ARG A 94 -20.38 -18.61 14.10
CA ARG A 94 -21.67 -18.90 13.43
C ARG A 94 -21.77 -20.34 12.90
N GLY A 95 -20.66 -21.06 12.91
CA GLY A 95 -20.60 -22.45 12.51
C GLY A 95 -20.37 -22.66 11.03
N ASN A 96 -20.12 -23.91 10.66
CA ASN A 96 -19.70 -24.32 9.32
C ASN A 96 -20.76 -24.09 8.23
N TYR A 97 -22.05 -24.04 8.57
CA TYR A 97 -23.14 -23.87 7.62
C TYR A 97 -23.08 -22.51 6.91
N TYR A 98 -22.75 -21.44 7.62
CA TYR A 98 -22.71 -20.08 7.09
C TYR A 98 -21.33 -19.66 6.57
N ALA A 99 -20.33 -20.54 6.63
CA ALA A 99 -18.94 -20.22 6.34
C ALA A 99 -18.74 -19.58 4.96
N LYS A 100 -19.40 -20.08 3.91
CA LYS A 100 -19.32 -19.53 2.56
C LYS A 100 -19.93 -18.14 2.46
N GLU A 101 -21.15 -17.97 2.98
CA GLU A 101 -21.86 -16.68 2.97
C GLU A 101 -21.10 -15.61 3.74
N ASP A 102 -20.56 -15.96 4.92
CA ASP A 102 -19.77 -15.05 5.74
C ASP A 102 -18.46 -14.68 5.06
N PHE A 103 -17.77 -15.63 4.43
CA PHE A 103 -16.54 -15.39 3.67
C PHE A 103 -16.77 -14.40 2.51
N GLU A 104 -17.84 -14.57 1.73
CA GLU A 104 -18.17 -13.71 0.59
C GLU A 104 -18.49 -12.27 1.01
N LYS A 105 -18.92 -12.07 2.26
CA LYS A 105 -19.19 -10.73 2.83
C LYS A 105 -17.97 -10.07 3.48
N MET A 106 -16.87 -10.79 3.64
CA MET A 106 -15.66 -10.24 4.24
C MET A 106 -14.98 -9.24 3.31
N PRO A 107 -14.26 -8.24 3.86
CA PRO A 107 -13.35 -7.40 3.08
C PRO A 107 -12.34 -8.23 2.29
N GLU A 108 -11.98 -7.78 1.09
CA GLU A 108 -11.10 -8.51 0.17
C GLU A 108 -9.75 -8.88 0.81
N SER A 109 -9.17 -7.98 1.64
CA SER A 109 -7.93 -8.24 2.37
C SER A 109 -8.05 -9.41 3.35
N VAL A 110 -9.21 -9.53 4.01
CA VAL A 110 -9.51 -10.63 4.94
C VAL A 110 -9.71 -11.93 4.17
N GLN A 111 -10.45 -11.91 3.06
CA GLN A 111 -10.63 -13.08 2.19
C GLN A 111 -9.28 -13.60 1.67
N LYS A 112 -8.42 -12.69 1.17
CA LYS A 112 -7.07 -13.04 0.69
C LYS A 112 -6.16 -13.62 1.78
N ALA A 113 -6.28 -13.12 3.01
CA ALA A 113 -5.50 -13.60 4.14
C ALA A 113 -5.96 -14.98 4.62
N LEU A 114 -7.26 -15.23 4.57
CA LEU A 114 -7.89 -16.50 4.95
C LEU A 114 -7.71 -17.58 3.87
N GLY A 115 -7.66 -17.17 2.59
CA GLY A 115 -7.52 -18.03 1.42
C GLY A 115 -8.85 -18.50 0.86
N ASN A 116 -9.63 -19.24 1.63
CA ASN A 116 -10.95 -19.73 1.22
C ASN A 116 -11.87 -19.96 2.43
N TYR A 117 -13.16 -20.17 2.17
CA TYR A 117 -14.18 -20.42 3.22
C TYR A 117 -14.03 -21.76 3.92
N GLU A 118 -13.36 -22.72 3.32
CA GLU A 118 -13.16 -24.05 3.94
C GLU A 118 -12.35 -23.92 5.23
N GLN A 119 -11.45 -22.95 5.32
CA GLN A 119 -10.69 -22.70 6.56
C GLN A 119 -11.62 -22.36 7.74
N ILE A 120 -12.68 -21.59 7.49
CA ILE A 120 -13.70 -21.28 8.51
C ILE A 120 -14.43 -22.57 8.92
N ARG A 121 -14.80 -23.40 7.94
CA ARG A 121 -15.49 -24.68 8.21
C ARG A 121 -14.64 -25.61 9.05
N VAL A 122 -13.35 -25.75 8.71
CA VAL A 122 -12.41 -26.56 9.48
C VAL A 122 -12.35 -26.07 10.93
N TRP A 123 -12.11 -24.76 11.14
CA TRP A 123 -12.00 -24.19 12.47
C TRP A 123 -13.32 -24.29 13.27
N ALA A 124 -14.48 -24.15 12.62
CA ALA A 124 -15.77 -24.23 13.28
C ALA A 124 -16.17 -25.68 13.67
N SER A 125 -15.57 -26.70 13.04
CA SER A 125 -15.87 -28.12 13.27
C SER A 125 -14.80 -28.84 14.07
N ASP A 126 -13.64 -28.22 14.27
CA ASP A 126 -12.50 -28.85 14.94
C ASP A 126 -12.69 -28.83 16.46
N THR A 127 -12.74 -30.00 17.08
CA THR A 127 -12.86 -30.17 18.54
C THR A 127 -11.57 -29.79 19.29
N GLU A 128 -10.43 -29.81 18.59
CA GLU A 128 -9.12 -29.42 19.12
C GLU A 128 -8.72 -28.00 18.68
N TYR A 129 -9.69 -27.20 18.22
CA TYR A 129 -9.45 -25.85 17.72
C TYR A 129 -8.73 -24.97 18.74
N ASN A 130 -7.55 -24.49 18.36
CA ASN A 130 -6.76 -23.55 19.16
C ASN A 130 -6.85 -22.15 18.54
N GLU A 131 -7.69 -21.30 19.14
CA GLU A 131 -7.91 -19.94 18.69
C GLU A 131 -6.61 -19.12 18.62
N GLY A 132 -5.70 -19.28 19.58
CA GLY A 132 -4.44 -18.53 19.60
C GLY A 132 -3.53 -18.87 18.43
N VAL A 133 -3.45 -20.14 18.06
CA VAL A 133 -2.67 -20.60 16.89
C VAL A 133 -3.33 -20.11 15.59
N ALA A 134 -4.63 -20.27 15.44
CA ALA A 134 -5.39 -19.81 14.28
C ALA A 134 -5.26 -18.31 14.09
N GLN A 135 -5.43 -17.52 15.15
CA GLN A 135 -5.24 -16.08 15.16
C GLN A 135 -3.82 -15.69 14.73
N SER A 136 -2.81 -16.30 15.33
CA SER A 136 -1.40 -15.99 15.00
C SER A 136 -1.07 -16.25 13.52
N ASN A 137 -1.55 -17.36 12.98
CA ASN A 137 -1.37 -17.72 11.57
C ASN A 137 -2.11 -16.74 10.66
N PHE A 138 -3.37 -16.42 10.97
CA PHE A 138 -4.15 -15.45 10.22
C PHE A 138 -3.49 -14.06 10.23
N LEU A 139 -3.07 -13.54 11.38
CA LEU A 139 -2.43 -12.23 11.50
C LEU A 139 -1.17 -12.14 10.65
N ARG A 140 -0.36 -13.20 10.59
CA ARG A 140 0.83 -13.26 9.75
C ARG A 140 0.48 -13.19 8.26
N SER A 141 -0.53 -13.96 7.83
CA SER A 141 -1.04 -13.93 6.46
C SER A 141 -1.63 -12.56 6.11
N TYR A 142 -2.43 -11.99 7.02
CA TYR A 142 -3.05 -10.68 6.84
C TYR A 142 -2.00 -9.56 6.69
N HIS A 143 -0.97 -9.55 7.53
CA HIS A 143 0.14 -8.61 7.40
C HIS A 143 0.82 -8.74 6.04
N THR A 144 1.05 -9.95 5.55
CA THR A 144 1.66 -10.19 4.23
C THR A 144 0.78 -9.64 3.10
N VAL A 145 -0.55 -9.82 3.18
CA VAL A 145 -1.51 -9.31 2.20
C VAL A 145 -1.51 -7.78 2.20
N VAL A 146 -1.60 -7.17 3.38
CA VAL A 146 -1.60 -5.71 3.54
C VAL A 146 -0.31 -5.08 3.01
N GLU A 147 0.85 -5.65 3.33
CA GLU A 147 2.13 -5.15 2.82
C GLU A 147 2.26 -5.30 1.30
N ARG A 148 1.70 -6.36 0.72
CA ARG A 148 1.64 -6.53 -0.73
C ARG A 148 0.74 -5.47 -1.38
N GLN A 149 -0.42 -5.20 -0.79
CA GLN A 149 -1.32 -4.13 -1.26
C GLN A 149 -0.65 -2.76 -1.22
N LYS A 150 0.00 -2.41 -0.11
CA LYS A 150 0.76 -1.15 0.02
C LYS A 150 1.83 -1.00 -1.08
N ARG A 151 2.56 -2.08 -1.37
CA ARG A 151 3.57 -2.07 -2.45
C ARG A 151 2.93 -1.87 -3.82
N GLN A 152 1.80 -2.52 -4.09
CA GLN A 152 1.07 -2.35 -5.37
C GLN A 152 0.52 -0.93 -5.52
N GLU A 153 -0.03 -0.35 -4.45
CA GLU A 153 -0.51 1.04 -4.45
C GLU A 153 0.63 2.05 -4.60
N ALA A 154 1.84 1.68 -4.19
CA ALA A 154 3.03 2.52 -4.32
C ALA A 154 3.56 2.62 -5.76
N ILE A 155 3.14 1.71 -6.66
CA ILE A 155 3.58 1.72 -8.07
C ILE A 155 2.85 2.87 -8.79
N PRO A 156 3.58 3.79 -9.47
CA PRO A 156 2.97 4.84 -10.29
C PRO A 156 2.04 4.27 -11.37
N GLU A 157 0.99 5.02 -11.72
CA GLU A 157 -0.05 4.52 -12.66
C GLU A 157 0.50 4.26 -14.07
N ASP A 158 1.44 5.07 -14.54
CA ASP A 158 2.13 4.85 -15.82
C ASP A 158 2.95 3.55 -15.84
N VAL A 159 3.58 3.19 -14.71
CA VAL A 159 4.29 1.92 -14.55
C VAL A 159 3.31 0.75 -14.50
N LYS A 160 2.17 0.89 -13.82
CA LYS A 160 1.10 -0.14 -13.82
C LYS A 160 0.57 -0.38 -15.22
N ALA A 161 0.32 0.69 -16.00
CA ALA A 161 -0.13 0.58 -17.38
C ALA A 161 0.91 -0.15 -18.25
N LEU A 162 2.19 0.16 -18.10
CA LEU A 162 3.28 -0.52 -18.81
C LEU A 162 3.35 -2.01 -18.46
N ILE A 163 3.27 -2.36 -17.17
CA ILE A 163 3.25 -3.75 -16.71
C ILE A 163 2.06 -4.51 -17.32
N GLY A 164 0.85 -3.90 -17.33
CA GLY A 164 -0.34 -4.49 -17.93
C GLY A 164 -0.17 -4.78 -19.43
N GLN A 165 0.41 -3.85 -20.19
CA GLN A 165 0.72 -4.06 -21.62
C GLN A 165 1.72 -5.20 -21.85
N MET A 166 2.76 -5.29 -21.02
CA MET A 166 3.75 -6.37 -21.11
C MET A 166 3.14 -7.73 -20.77
N GLN A 167 2.28 -7.81 -19.75
CA GLN A 167 1.58 -9.06 -19.40
C GLN A 167 0.66 -9.53 -20.53
N THR A 168 -0.08 -8.62 -21.16
CA THR A 168 -0.97 -8.94 -22.29
C THR A 168 -0.18 -9.49 -23.48
N LYS A 169 1.01 -8.91 -23.79
CA LYS A 169 1.89 -9.43 -24.84
C LYS A 169 2.38 -10.85 -24.54
N LEU A 170 2.88 -11.09 -23.32
CA LEU A 170 3.39 -12.41 -22.92
C LEU A 170 2.31 -13.50 -22.93
N ILE A 171 1.06 -13.15 -22.60
CA ILE A 171 -0.08 -14.09 -22.65
C ILE A 171 -0.47 -14.35 -24.10
N GLY A 172 -0.50 -13.31 -24.95
CA GLY A 172 -0.83 -13.44 -26.38
C GLY A 172 0.20 -14.26 -27.16
N GLU A 173 1.48 -14.18 -26.85
CA GLU A 173 2.53 -15.00 -27.46
C GLU A 173 2.40 -16.46 -27.10
N LYS A 174 2.07 -16.80 -25.83
CA LYS A 174 1.86 -18.19 -25.39
C LYS A 174 0.62 -18.86 -25.99
N VAL A 175 -0.38 -18.10 -26.40
CA VAL A 175 -1.61 -18.64 -27.04
C VAL A 175 -1.37 -18.94 -28.51
N ASN A 176 -0.41 -18.29 -29.17
CA ASN A 176 -0.09 -18.52 -30.59
C ASN A 176 0.95 -19.63 -30.82
N GLU A 177 1.53 -20.21 -29.77
CA GLU A 177 2.50 -21.32 -29.83
C GLU A 177 1.89 -22.71 -29.55
N VAL A 178 0.55 -22.80 -29.41
CA VAL A 178 -0.23 -24.04 -29.22
C VAL A 178 -1.13 -24.25 -30.43
#